data_ddfb1954a5a33dd5378be1da2b88d1a0
#
_entry.id   ddfb1954a5a33dd5378be1da2b88d1a0
#
_cell.length_a   1.000
_cell.length_b   1.000
_cell.length_c   1.000
_cell.angle_alpha   90.00
_cell.angle_beta   90.00
_cell.angle_gamma   90.00
#
_symmetry.space_group_name_H-M   'P 1'
#
loop_
_entity.id
_entity.type
_entity.pdbx_description
1 polymer ?
#
loop_
_entity_poly.entity_id
_entity_poly.type
_entity_poly.pdbx_seq_one_letter_code
_entity_poly.pdbx_strand_id
1 'polypeptide(L)'
;MTLAGAARIQTQRLTLRRAAPGDAVALHAIFSDARAMRYWSTPPHRYLQQTRAWLDAMISPADEGDDFIVEHRGRVIGKAGCWRPPEIGYILHPEYWRQGLAHEALAAVIAHVFAAHAIPAVTADVDPRNEASLKLLKRLGFEETGKAAATYEVAGELCDSVYLALSRPRRAP
;
A
#
# COMPACT_ATOMS: atom_id res chain seq x y z
N MET A 1 23.40 -7.31 14.05
CA MET A 1 23.41 -6.84 12.65
C MET A 1 22.55 -7.79 11.84
N THR A 2 21.26 -7.54 11.77
CA THR A 2 20.37 -8.32 10.93
C THR A 2 20.51 -7.78 9.52
N LEU A 3 21.09 -8.58 8.64
CA LEU A 3 21.08 -8.30 7.21
C LEU A 3 19.61 -8.22 6.77
N ALA A 4 19.13 -7.02 6.52
CA ALA A 4 17.91 -6.80 5.76
C ALA A 4 18.18 -7.30 4.33
N GLY A 5 18.18 -8.61 4.17
CA GLY A 5 18.20 -9.25 2.87
C GLY A 5 17.00 -8.72 2.10
N ALA A 6 17.22 -8.33 0.84
CA ALA A 6 16.23 -7.75 -0.04
C ALA A 6 14.98 -8.63 -0.02
N ALA A 7 14.00 -8.27 0.82
CA ALA A 7 12.79 -9.05 0.97
C ALA A 7 12.08 -9.10 -0.39
N ARG A 8 12.06 -10.28 -0.97
CA ARG A 8 11.34 -10.56 -2.21
C ARG A 8 10.27 -11.60 -1.88
N ILE A 9 9.03 -11.24 -2.09
CA ILE A 9 7.89 -12.11 -1.84
C ILE A 9 7.36 -12.55 -3.19
N GLN A 10 7.27 -13.86 -3.39
CA GLN A 10 6.64 -14.46 -4.56
C GLN A 10 5.26 -14.96 -4.17
N THR A 11 4.27 -14.63 -4.98
CA THR A 11 2.92 -15.16 -4.89
C THR A 11 2.60 -15.97 -6.16
N GLN A 12 1.36 -16.38 -6.33
CA GLN A 12 0.95 -17.12 -7.53
C GLN A 12 1.16 -16.32 -8.82
N ARG A 13 0.90 -15.00 -8.79
CA ARG A 13 0.93 -14.16 -10.00
C ARG A 13 1.86 -12.96 -9.87
N LEU A 14 2.31 -12.63 -8.65
CA LEU A 14 3.01 -11.39 -8.36
C LEU A 14 4.40 -11.65 -7.79
N THR A 15 5.27 -10.67 -8.02
CA THR A 15 6.51 -10.48 -7.29
C THR A 15 6.43 -9.16 -6.54
N LEU A 16 6.60 -9.19 -5.23
CA LEU A 16 6.76 -8.00 -4.40
C LEU A 16 8.24 -7.87 -4.06
N ARG A 17 8.84 -6.73 -4.36
CA ARG A 17 10.28 -6.48 -4.12
C ARG A 17 10.52 -5.07 -3.61
N ARG A 18 11.70 -4.84 -3.07
CA ARG A 18 12.11 -3.49 -2.70
C ARG A 18 12.15 -2.58 -3.94
N ALA A 19 11.87 -1.31 -3.69
CA ALA A 19 11.92 -0.27 -4.71
C ALA A 19 13.36 0.00 -5.16
N ALA A 20 13.50 0.41 -6.42
CA ALA A 20 14.76 0.83 -7.02
C ALA A 20 14.57 2.12 -7.83
N PRO A 21 15.61 2.94 -8.03
CA PRO A 21 15.50 4.20 -8.78
C PRO A 21 14.91 4.04 -10.19
N GLY A 22 15.12 2.87 -10.82
CA GLY A 22 14.57 2.53 -12.14
C GLY A 22 13.04 2.41 -12.19
N ASP A 23 12.37 2.31 -11.04
CA ASP A 23 10.90 2.19 -10.97
C ASP A 23 10.17 3.52 -11.20
N ALA A 24 10.88 4.65 -11.20
CA ALA A 24 10.30 5.98 -11.23
C ALA A 24 9.33 6.20 -12.41
N VAL A 25 9.66 5.75 -13.60
CA VAL A 25 8.82 5.94 -14.81
C VAL A 25 7.53 5.12 -14.71
N ALA A 26 7.64 3.87 -14.31
CA ALA A 26 6.47 2.99 -14.17
C ALA A 26 5.53 3.48 -13.05
N LEU A 27 6.09 3.91 -11.92
CA LEU A 27 5.31 4.50 -10.83
C LEU A 27 4.70 5.85 -11.22
N HIS A 28 5.40 6.66 -12.04
CA HIS A 28 4.85 7.92 -12.50
C HIS A 28 3.59 7.72 -13.36
N ALA A 29 3.55 6.68 -14.18
CA ALA A 29 2.34 6.34 -14.93
C ALA A 29 1.13 6.05 -14.02
N ILE A 30 1.37 5.57 -12.80
CA ILE A 30 0.33 5.31 -11.80
C ILE A 30 0.00 6.58 -11.02
N PHE A 31 1.01 7.27 -10.48
CA PHE A 31 0.81 8.46 -9.66
C PHE A 31 0.39 9.72 -10.44
N SER A 32 0.50 9.72 -11.76
CA SER A 32 -0.07 10.77 -12.62
C SER A 32 -1.49 10.45 -13.12
N ASP A 33 -1.98 9.22 -12.94
CA ASP A 33 -3.35 8.83 -13.30
C ASP A 33 -4.34 9.29 -12.24
N ALA A 34 -5.22 10.22 -12.62
CA ALA A 34 -6.23 10.78 -11.71
C ALA A 34 -7.19 9.73 -11.15
N ARG A 35 -7.43 8.61 -11.85
CA ARG A 35 -8.28 7.51 -11.36
C ARG A 35 -7.59 6.75 -10.24
N ALA A 36 -6.28 6.44 -10.40
CA ALA A 36 -5.49 5.76 -9.40
C ALA A 36 -5.33 6.61 -8.14
N MET A 37 -5.12 7.92 -8.33
CA MET A 37 -4.85 8.87 -7.24
C MET A 37 -6.10 9.47 -6.59
N ARG A 38 -7.31 9.11 -7.05
CA ARG A 38 -8.56 9.73 -6.62
C ARG A 38 -8.75 9.79 -5.10
N TYR A 39 -8.31 8.75 -4.39
CA TYR A 39 -8.43 8.63 -2.93
C TYR A 39 -7.07 8.54 -2.23
N TRP A 40 -6.03 8.99 -2.91
CA TRP A 40 -4.69 9.06 -2.34
C TRP A 40 -4.53 10.34 -1.51
N SER A 41 -3.63 10.34 -0.55
CA SER A 41 -3.39 11.48 0.35
C SER A 41 -2.72 12.69 -0.31
N THR A 42 -2.34 12.58 -1.57
CA THR A 42 -1.76 13.67 -2.37
C THR A 42 -2.45 13.75 -3.74
N PRO A 43 -2.48 14.92 -4.39
CA PRO A 43 -2.99 15.02 -5.75
C PRO A 43 -2.10 14.24 -6.74
N PRO A 44 -2.61 13.95 -7.96
CA PRO A 44 -1.81 13.31 -9.00
C PRO A 44 -0.50 14.07 -9.28
N HIS A 45 0.58 13.33 -9.45
CA HIS A 45 1.89 13.89 -9.76
C HIS A 45 1.90 14.50 -11.17
N ARG A 46 2.26 15.77 -11.28
CA ARG A 46 2.36 16.47 -12.56
C ARG A 46 3.69 16.23 -13.26
N TYR A 47 4.75 16.02 -12.48
CA TYR A 47 6.12 15.92 -12.97
C TYR A 47 6.81 14.66 -12.41
N LEU A 48 7.67 14.06 -13.23
CA LEU A 48 8.42 12.85 -12.83
C LEU A 48 9.28 13.08 -11.57
N GLN A 49 9.76 14.30 -11.34
CA GLN A 49 10.52 14.64 -10.13
C GLN A 49 9.73 14.42 -8.84
N GLN A 50 8.42 14.66 -8.85
CA GLN A 50 7.56 14.38 -7.68
C GLN A 50 7.52 12.89 -7.37
N THR A 51 7.42 12.07 -8.42
CA THR A 51 7.46 10.60 -8.26
C THR A 51 8.83 10.13 -7.80
N ARG A 52 9.92 10.70 -8.30
CA ARG A 52 11.28 10.37 -7.86
C ARG A 52 11.49 10.69 -6.39
N ALA A 53 11.11 11.89 -5.94
CA ALA A 53 11.21 12.26 -4.52
C ALA A 53 10.41 11.33 -3.61
N TRP A 54 9.22 10.94 -4.04
CA TRP A 54 8.39 9.96 -3.34
C TRP A 54 9.04 8.57 -3.31
N LEU A 55 9.60 8.13 -4.44
CA LEU A 55 10.31 6.85 -4.56
C LEU A 55 11.57 6.80 -3.70
N ASP A 56 12.32 7.90 -3.62
CA ASP A 56 13.51 7.99 -2.76
C ASP A 56 13.16 7.75 -1.30
N ALA A 57 12.03 8.29 -0.83
CA ALA A 57 11.52 8.03 0.51
C ALA A 57 11.10 6.56 0.71
N MET A 58 10.61 5.90 -0.32
CA MET A 58 10.28 4.47 -0.28
C MET A 58 11.55 3.59 -0.28
N ILE A 59 12.61 4.00 -1.00
CA ILE A 59 13.89 3.28 -1.06
C ILE A 59 14.63 3.39 0.27
N SER A 60 14.59 4.55 0.91
CA SER A 60 15.23 4.85 2.18
C SER A 60 14.21 5.37 3.18
N PRO A 61 13.32 4.51 3.70
CA PRO A 61 12.28 4.94 4.62
C PRO A 61 12.91 5.44 5.94
N ALA A 62 12.36 6.54 6.46
CA ALA A 62 12.75 7.09 7.76
C ALA A 62 12.35 6.17 8.93
N ASP A 63 11.27 5.45 8.75
CA ASP A 63 10.74 4.45 9.68
C ASP A 63 11.05 3.02 9.16
N GLU A 64 10.93 2.01 10.03
CA GLU A 64 11.13 0.58 9.69
C GLU A 64 9.97 0.03 8.83
N GLY A 65 9.59 0.77 7.78
CA GLY A 65 8.52 0.40 6.89
C GLY A 65 8.90 -0.73 5.94
N ASP A 66 7.93 -1.59 5.65
CA ASP A 66 8.01 -2.66 4.66
C ASP A 66 7.09 -2.35 3.48
N ASP A 67 7.58 -1.53 2.57
CA ASP A 67 6.85 -1.13 1.35
C ASP A 67 7.49 -1.78 0.12
N PHE A 68 6.65 -2.30 -0.77
CA PHE A 68 7.09 -3.12 -1.90
C PHE A 68 6.53 -2.59 -3.22
N ILE A 69 7.36 -2.65 -4.26
CA ILE A 69 6.92 -2.60 -5.65
C ILE A 69 6.21 -3.92 -5.96
N VAL A 70 5.06 -3.81 -6.61
CA VAL A 70 4.28 -4.96 -7.08
C VAL A 70 4.51 -5.14 -8.58
N GLU A 71 5.06 -6.31 -8.94
CA GLU A 71 5.26 -6.71 -10.33
C GLU A 71 4.30 -7.83 -10.72
N HIS A 72 3.75 -7.73 -11.92
CA HIS A 72 2.98 -8.76 -12.58
C HIS A 72 3.58 -9.04 -13.96
N ARG A 73 3.99 -10.30 -14.23
CA ARG A 73 4.62 -10.71 -15.50
C ARG A 73 5.80 -9.80 -15.89
N GLY A 74 6.65 -9.43 -14.92
CA GLY A 74 7.81 -8.59 -15.13
C GLY A 74 7.53 -7.10 -15.33
N ARG A 75 6.28 -6.63 -15.15
CA ARG A 75 5.91 -5.22 -15.21
C ARG A 75 5.55 -4.70 -13.83
N VAL A 76 6.04 -3.53 -13.50
CA VAL A 76 5.61 -2.79 -12.30
C VAL A 76 4.16 -2.35 -12.51
N ILE A 77 3.28 -2.79 -11.64
CA ILE A 77 1.86 -2.48 -11.69
C ILE A 77 1.37 -1.65 -10.51
N GLY A 78 2.21 -1.40 -9.52
CA GLY A 78 1.88 -0.61 -8.35
C GLY A 78 2.83 -0.82 -7.20
N LYS A 79 2.35 -0.47 -6.03
CA LYS A 79 3.01 -0.72 -4.75
C LYS A 79 2.01 -1.22 -3.71
N ALA A 80 2.50 -1.98 -2.74
CA ALA A 80 1.74 -2.39 -1.56
C ALA A 80 2.69 -2.63 -0.40
N GLY A 81 2.33 -2.21 0.80
CA GLY A 81 3.19 -2.42 1.95
C GLY A 81 2.68 -1.81 3.24
N CYS A 82 3.45 -2.02 4.29
CA CYS A 82 3.31 -1.37 5.59
C CYS A 82 4.29 -0.19 5.64
N TRP A 83 3.91 0.91 5.03
CA TRP A 83 4.80 2.06 4.83
C TRP A 83 5.24 2.71 6.15
N ARG A 84 4.41 2.64 7.15
CA ARG A 84 4.69 3.04 8.53
C ARG A 84 3.96 2.09 9.48
N PRO A 85 4.63 1.09 10.05
CA PRO A 85 3.98 0.13 10.93
C PRO A 85 3.18 0.81 12.05
N PRO A 86 1.92 0.41 12.30
CA PRO A 86 1.22 -0.74 11.71
C PRO A 86 0.38 -0.46 10.46
N GLU A 87 0.50 0.71 9.82
CA GLU A 87 -0.37 1.17 8.74
C GLU A 87 0.06 0.63 7.38
N ILE A 88 -0.90 -0.02 6.69
CA ILE A 88 -0.70 -0.48 5.30
C ILE A 88 -1.27 0.52 4.30
N GLY A 89 -0.64 0.55 3.12
CA GLY A 89 -1.12 1.32 1.97
C GLY A 89 -0.81 0.60 0.66
N TYR A 90 -1.63 0.84 -0.35
CA TYR A 90 -1.45 0.22 -1.67
C TYR A 90 -2.11 1.04 -2.77
N ILE A 91 -1.55 0.95 -3.95
CA ILE A 91 -2.08 1.53 -5.18
C ILE A 91 -1.65 0.66 -6.36
N LEU A 92 -2.59 0.38 -7.28
CA LEU A 92 -2.32 -0.31 -8.54
C LEU A 92 -2.77 0.53 -9.72
N HIS A 93 -2.06 0.39 -10.83
CA HIS A 93 -2.46 0.97 -12.10
C HIS A 93 -3.88 0.50 -12.49
N PRO A 94 -4.78 1.37 -12.96
CA PRO A 94 -6.18 1.04 -13.24
C PRO A 94 -6.41 -0.15 -14.17
N GLU A 95 -5.49 -0.41 -15.12
CA GLU A 95 -5.59 -1.56 -16.02
C GLU A 95 -5.52 -2.92 -15.31
N TYR A 96 -5.02 -2.94 -14.07
CA TYR A 96 -4.88 -4.15 -13.26
C TYR A 96 -5.95 -4.31 -12.19
N TRP A 97 -6.94 -3.42 -12.17
CA TRP A 97 -8.06 -3.51 -11.23
C TRP A 97 -9.00 -4.69 -11.56
N ARG A 98 -9.79 -5.09 -10.57
CA ARG A 98 -10.82 -6.14 -10.67
C ARG A 98 -10.30 -7.53 -11.10
N GLN A 99 -9.00 -7.77 -10.96
CA GLN A 99 -8.36 -9.05 -11.30
C GLN A 99 -7.91 -9.82 -10.04
N GLY A 100 -8.23 -9.32 -8.85
CA GLY A 100 -7.82 -9.92 -7.57
C GLY A 100 -6.35 -9.68 -7.20
N LEU A 101 -5.60 -8.90 -7.99
CA LEU A 101 -4.17 -8.70 -7.78
C LEU A 101 -3.88 -7.89 -6.51
N ALA A 102 -4.70 -6.89 -6.18
CA ALA A 102 -4.56 -6.13 -4.94
C ALA A 102 -4.79 -7.00 -3.69
N HIS A 103 -5.78 -7.91 -3.75
CA HIS A 103 -6.03 -8.87 -2.68
C HIS A 103 -4.82 -9.80 -2.49
N GLU A 104 -4.29 -10.34 -3.58
CA GLU A 104 -3.11 -11.22 -3.55
C GLU A 104 -1.87 -10.52 -2.99
N ALA A 105 -1.62 -9.28 -3.42
CA ALA A 105 -0.50 -8.47 -2.93
C ALA A 105 -0.63 -8.18 -1.42
N LEU A 106 -1.80 -7.72 -0.99
CA LEU A 106 -2.02 -7.38 0.42
C LEU A 106 -2.00 -8.61 1.33
N ALA A 107 -2.54 -9.74 0.92
CA ALA A 107 -2.46 -10.98 1.69
C ALA A 107 -0.99 -11.37 1.96
N ALA A 108 -0.13 -11.23 0.95
CA ALA A 108 1.30 -11.50 1.08
C ALA A 108 2.01 -10.46 1.98
N VAL A 109 1.70 -9.18 1.83
CA VAL A 109 2.22 -8.10 2.69
C VAL A 109 1.83 -8.32 4.15
N ILE A 110 0.57 -8.61 4.43
CA ILE A 110 0.06 -8.82 5.79
C ILE A 110 0.78 -10.01 6.45
N ALA A 111 0.93 -11.12 5.73
CA ALA A 111 1.66 -12.29 6.22
C ALA A 111 3.12 -11.95 6.56
N HIS A 112 3.79 -11.20 5.67
CA HIS A 112 5.16 -10.73 5.86
C HIS A 112 5.28 -9.81 7.08
N VAL A 113 4.41 -8.81 7.18
CA VAL A 113 4.42 -7.83 8.28
C VAL A 113 4.21 -8.50 9.63
N PHE A 114 3.29 -9.45 9.73
CA PHE A 114 3.10 -10.22 10.97
C PHE A 114 4.27 -11.16 11.28
N ALA A 115 5.02 -11.60 10.30
CA ALA A 115 6.22 -12.40 10.53
C ALA A 115 7.43 -11.53 10.96
N ALA A 116 7.58 -10.35 10.36
CA ALA A 116 8.72 -9.47 10.55
C ALA A 116 8.61 -8.56 11.79
N HIS A 117 7.39 -8.15 12.13
CA HIS A 117 7.14 -7.16 13.19
C HIS A 117 6.29 -7.75 14.34
N ALA A 118 6.65 -7.43 15.58
CA ALA A 118 5.91 -7.85 16.77
C ALA A 118 4.72 -6.91 17.07
N ILE A 119 3.90 -6.61 16.05
CA ILE A 119 2.73 -5.75 16.18
C ILE A 119 1.45 -6.57 16.43
N PRO A 120 0.50 -6.06 17.24
CA PRO A 120 -0.73 -6.79 17.57
C PRO A 120 -1.76 -6.77 16.43
N ALA A 121 -1.68 -5.78 15.55
CA ALA A 121 -2.59 -5.61 14.42
C ALA A 121 -1.92 -4.82 13.30
N VAL A 122 -2.40 -4.95 12.07
CA VAL A 122 -2.18 -4.01 10.97
C VAL A 122 -3.40 -3.12 10.82
N THR A 123 -3.18 -1.86 10.45
CA THR A 123 -4.23 -0.85 10.31
C THR A 123 -4.29 -0.30 8.88
N ALA A 124 -5.44 0.29 8.54
CA ALA A 124 -5.62 1.02 7.30
C ALA A 124 -6.51 2.23 7.55
N ASP A 125 -6.21 3.34 6.86
CA ASP A 125 -7.02 4.54 6.78
C ASP A 125 -7.55 4.67 5.36
N VAL A 126 -8.87 4.77 5.20
CA VAL A 126 -9.54 4.74 3.90
C VAL A 126 -10.56 5.86 3.81
N ASP A 127 -10.55 6.62 2.70
CA ASP A 127 -11.63 7.53 2.36
C ASP A 127 -12.95 6.74 2.25
N PRO A 128 -14.02 7.14 2.95
CA PRO A 128 -15.30 6.42 2.93
C PRO A 128 -15.91 6.27 1.53
N ARG A 129 -15.54 7.12 0.59
CA ARG A 129 -15.98 7.06 -0.81
C ARG A 129 -15.25 5.97 -1.61
N ASN A 130 -14.13 5.46 -1.09
CA ASN A 130 -13.37 4.37 -1.72
C ASN A 130 -13.95 3.01 -1.36
N GLU A 131 -15.15 2.73 -1.86
CA GLU A 131 -15.87 1.47 -1.60
C GLU A 131 -15.06 0.24 -2.03
N ALA A 132 -14.27 0.35 -3.11
CA ALA A 132 -13.47 -0.77 -3.60
C ALA A 132 -12.41 -1.18 -2.56
N SER A 133 -11.72 -0.21 -1.95
CA SER A 133 -10.76 -0.45 -0.89
C SER A 133 -11.42 -1.01 0.36
N LEU A 134 -12.54 -0.44 0.79
CA LEU A 134 -13.30 -0.94 1.95
C LEU A 134 -13.73 -2.40 1.77
N LYS A 135 -14.26 -2.76 0.58
CA LYS A 135 -14.66 -4.13 0.26
C LYS A 135 -13.47 -5.08 0.24
N LEU A 136 -12.33 -4.64 -0.30
CA LEU A 136 -11.11 -5.43 -0.36
C LEU A 136 -10.57 -5.74 1.05
N LEU A 137 -10.44 -4.72 1.88
CA LEU A 137 -9.95 -4.87 3.25
C LEU A 137 -10.86 -5.75 4.10
N LYS A 138 -12.18 -5.61 3.97
CA LYS A 138 -13.15 -6.50 4.64
C LYS A 138 -12.97 -7.96 4.23
N ARG A 139 -12.72 -8.25 2.95
CA ARG A 139 -12.43 -9.63 2.49
C ARG A 139 -11.13 -10.19 3.06
N LEU A 140 -10.18 -9.32 3.38
CA LEU A 140 -8.92 -9.71 4.06
C LEU A 140 -9.09 -9.86 5.57
N GLY A 141 -10.29 -9.62 6.11
CA GLY A 141 -10.62 -9.77 7.52
C GLY A 141 -10.44 -8.51 8.36
N PHE A 142 -10.23 -7.35 7.74
CA PHE A 142 -10.22 -6.09 8.48
C PHE A 142 -11.61 -5.73 9.00
N GLU A 143 -11.64 -5.22 10.22
CA GLU A 143 -12.84 -4.69 10.87
C GLU A 143 -12.73 -3.18 11.03
N GLU A 144 -13.86 -2.47 10.91
CA GLU A 144 -13.93 -1.05 11.13
C GLU A 144 -13.76 -0.74 12.63
N THR A 145 -12.83 0.15 12.96
CA THR A 145 -12.53 0.56 14.34
C THR A 145 -12.98 1.97 14.66
N GLY A 146 -13.27 2.78 13.64
CA GLY A 146 -13.75 4.15 13.83
C GLY A 146 -13.89 4.92 12.53
N LYS A 147 -14.44 6.12 12.65
CA LYS A 147 -14.58 7.11 11.58
C LYS A 147 -14.26 8.49 12.12
N ALA A 148 -13.72 9.35 11.27
CA ALA A 148 -13.53 10.75 11.59
C ALA A 148 -13.77 11.61 10.34
N ALA A 149 -14.35 12.79 10.53
CA ALA A 149 -14.55 13.75 9.47
C ALA A 149 -13.36 14.71 9.37
N ALA A 150 -13.09 15.21 8.15
CA ALA A 150 -12.10 16.24 7.87
C ALA A 150 -10.71 15.94 8.47
N THR A 151 -10.22 14.71 8.27
CA THR A 151 -8.95 14.24 8.86
C THR A 151 -7.72 14.65 8.07
N TYR A 152 -7.88 14.88 6.78
CA TYR A 152 -6.80 15.34 5.88
C TYR A 152 -7.37 16.16 4.73
N GLU A 153 -6.48 16.86 4.03
CA GLU A 153 -6.85 17.73 2.91
C GLU A 153 -6.06 17.32 1.65
N VAL A 154 -6.75 17.22 0.52
CA VAL A 154 -6.14 16.99 -0.78
C VAL A 154 -6.61 18.08 -1.75
N ALA A 155 -5.68 18.89 -2.24
CA ALA A 155 -5.94 19.95 -3.21
C ALA A 155 -7.09 20.90 -2.80
N GLY A 156 -7.20 21.22 -1.51
CA GLY A 156 -8.24 22.10 -0.95
C GLY A 156 -9.54 21.38 -0.57
N GLU A 157 -9.65 20.07 -0.80
CA GLU A 157 -10.81 19.25 -0.40
C GLU A 157 -10.52 18.55 0.93
N LEU A 158 -11.37 18.79 1.94
CA LEU A 158 -11.33 18.04 3.19
C LEU A 158 -11.90 16.64 2.99
N CYS A 159 -11.14 15.65 3.42
CA CYS A 159 -11.47 14.24 3.29
C CYS A 159 -11.68 13.60 4.65
N ASP A 160 -12.58 12.64 4.69
CA ASP A 160 -12.90 11.86 5.89
C ASP A 160 -12.10 10.55 5.91
N SER A 161 -12.04 9.93 7.08
CA SER A 161 -11.39 8.64 7.30
C SER A 161 -12.34 7.59 7.84
N VAL A 162 -12.20 6.38 7.34
CA VAL A 162 -12.66 5.13 7.96
C VAL A 162 -11.41 4.37 8.39
N TYR A 163 -11.29 4.12 9.68
CA TYR A 163 -10.18 3.35 10.25
C TYR A 163 -10.54 1.88 10.32
N LEU A 164 -9.65 1.03 9.86
CA LEU A 164 -9.81 -0.43 9.91
C LEU A 164 -8.59 -1.07 10.54
N ALA A 165 -8.78 -2.23 11.16
CA ALA A 165 -7.70 -3.02 11.71
C ALA A 165 -7.92 -4.51 11.47
N LEU A 166 -6.81 -5.23 11.28
CA LEU A 166 -6.76 -6.68 11.26
C LEU A 166 -5.85 -7.14 12.39
N SER A 167 -6.43 -7.81 13.38
CA SER A 167 -5.68 -8.36 14.51
C SER A 167 -4.76 -9.50 14.06
N ARG A 168 -3.60 -9.60 14.70
CA ARG A 168 -2.71 -10.75 14.53
C ARG A 168 -3.47 -12.04 14.87
N PRO A 169 -3.44 -13.06 14.00
CA PRO A 169 -4.00 -14.36 14.34
C PRO A 169 -3.36 -14.92 15.62
N ARG A 170 -4.18 -15.39 16.54
CA ARG A 170 -3.67 -16.12 17.71
C ARG A 170 -2.96 -17.38 17.22
N ARG A 171 -1.73 -17.61 17.70
CA ARG A 171 -1.11 -18.92 17.47
C ARG A 171 -2.01 -19.96 18.12
N ALA A 172 -2.40 -20.96 17.34
CA ALA A 172 -3.02 -22.14 17.93
C ALA A 172 -2.06 -22.78 18.95
N PRO A 173 -2.58 -23.26 20.09
CA PRO A 173 -1.76 -23.90 21.12
C PRO A 173 -1.05 -25.14 20.61
#